data_7d408420efef95170343d49132299969
#
_entry.id   7d408420efef95170343d49132299969
#
_cell.length_a   1.000
_cell.length_b   1.000
_cell.length_c   1.000
_cell.angle_alpha   90.00
_cell.angle_beta   90.00
_cell.angle_gamma   90.00
#
_symmetry.space_group_name_H-M   'P 1'
#
loop_
_entity.id
_entity.type
_entity.pdbx_description
1 polymer ?
#
loop_
_entity_poly.entity_id
_entity_poly.type
_entity_poly.pdbx_seq_one_letter_code
_entity_poly.pdbx_strand_id
1 'polypeptide(L)'
;MVENQAIGLSRGGRTTKIHALVDGLGNPLGFRLTGGQVHDSQVASELLEGFDISQSNIIADKAYGTAKLRQYIEDKAGVYTIPPKENTKDKWTCDYHVYCERHLIENFFNQLKNFRRIATRYDKLAHVYLATVYIASICVLLK
;
A
#
# COMPACT_ATOMS: atom_id res chain seq x y z
N MET A 1 -17.57 16.31 14.43
CA MET A 1 -16.29 16.03 13.72
C MET A 1 -16.62 15.57 12.31
N VAL A 2 -16.11 16.24 11.29
CA VAL A 2 -16.25 15.73 9.93
C VAL A 2 -15.28 14.56 9.80
N GLU A 3 -15.79 13.35 9.61
CA GLU A 3 -14.97 12.17 9.33
C GLU A 3 -14.07 12.44 8.12
N ASN A 4 -12.81 12.06 8.22
CA ASN A 4 -11.87 12.16 7.12
C ASN A 4 -12.30 11.20 5.98
N GLN A 5 -12.85 11.76 4.90
CA GLN A 5 -13.36 10.99 3.78
C GLN A 5 -12.27 10.47 2.82
N ALA A 6 -11.00 10.59 3.19
CA ALA A 6 -9.86 10.15 2.37
C ALA A 6 -9.89 10.75 0.94
N ILE A 7 -10.31 12.00 0.83
CA ILE A 7 -10.28 12.77 -0.42
C ILE A 7 -9.31 13.92 -0.23
N GLY A 8 -8.36 14.08 -1.13
CA GLY A 8 -7.37 15.14 -1.07
C GLY A 8 -6.95 15.62 -2.43
N LEU A 9 -6.31 16.79 -2.48
CA LEU A 9 -5.77 17.38 -3.70
C LEU A 9 -4.44 16.75 -4.05
N SER A 10 -4.33 16.28 -5.28
CA SER A 10 -3.09 15.84 -5.92
C SER A 10 -2.89 16.62 -7.22
N ARG A 11 -1.80 16.34 -7.93
CA ARG A 11 -1.59 16.92 -9.28
C ARG A 11 -2.70 16.58 -10.27
N GLY A 12 -3.39 15.47 -10.08
CA GLY A 12 -4.54 15.03 -10.89
C GLY A 12 -5.90 15.52 -10.41
N GLY A 13 -5.96 16.43 -9.41
CA GLY A 13 -7.20 16.92 -8.81
C GLY A 13 -7.54 16.24 -7.50
N ARG A 14 -8.82 16.15 -7.17
CA ARG A 14 -9.30 15.46 -5.96
C ARG A 14 -9.23 13.96 -6.14
N THR A 15 -8.39 13.30 -5.37
CA THR A 15 -8.12 11.87 -5.50
C THR A 15 -8.08 11.15 -4.15
N THR A 16 -8.29 9.84 -4.21
CA THR A 16 -8.11 8.91 -3.09
C THR A 16 -7.07 7.88 -3.49
N LYS A 17 -6.13 7.61 -2.58
CA LYS A 17 -5.17 6.51 -2.73
C LYS A 17 -5.68 5.29 -1.99
N ILE A 18 -5.55 4.13 -2.63
CA ILE A 18 -5.74 2.82 -2.02
C ILE A 18 -4.35 2.27 -1.69
N HIS A 19 -4.10 2.03 -0.42
CA HIS A 19 -2.91 1.31 0.04
C HIS A 19 -3.31 -0.11 0.34
N ALA A 20 -2.57 -1.07 -0.19
CA ALA A 20 -2.85 -2.49 -0.03
C ALA A 20 -1.62 -3.23 0.50
N LEU A 21 -1.87 -4.25 1.30
CA LEU A 21 -0.90 -5.25 1.69
C LEU A 21 -1.31 -6.58 1.06
N VAL A 22 -0.39 -7.25 0.40
CA VAL A 22 -0.59 -8.60 -0.17
C VAL A 22 0.45 -9.55 0.42
N ASP A 23 0.12 -10.83 0.48
CA ASP A 23 1.06 -11.88 0.87
C ASP A 23 2.00 -12.27 -0.27
N GLY A 24 2.91 -13.23 -0.03
CA GLY A 24 3.85 -13.73 -1.03
C GLY A 24 3.23 -14.51 -2.19
N LEU A 25 1.92 -14.71 -2.19
CA LEU A 25 1.14 -15.29 -3.28
C LEU A 25 0.32 -14.24 -4.04
N GLY A 26 0.38 -12.97 -3.60
CA GLY A 26 -0.40 -11.88 -4.18
C GLY A 26 -1.83 -11.74 -3.63
N ASN A 27 -2.18 -12.46 -2.57
CA ASN A 27 -3.50 -12.35 -1.95
C ASN A 27 -3.59 -11.10 -1.08
N PRO A 28 -4.68 -10.31 -1.18
CA PRO A 28 -4.84 -9.12 -0.37
C PRO A 28 -5.08 -9.47 1.11
N LEU A 29 -4.35 -8.79 1.99
CA LEU A 29 -4.43 -8.95 3.44
C LEU A 29 -5.11 -7.77 4.12
N GLY A 30 -4.95 -6.57 3.59
CA GLY A 30 -5.52 -5.38 4.19
C GLY A 30 -5.42 -4.14 3.30
N PHE A 31 -6.25 -3.15 3.63
CA PHE A 31 -6.34 -1.89 2.89
C PHE A 31 -6.40 -0.69 3.82
N ARG A 32 -5.90 0.45 3.32
CA ARG A 32 -6.11 1.78 3.88
C ARG A 32 -6.43 2.76 2.76
N LEU A 33 -7.28 3.73 3.05
CA LEU A 33 -7.57 4.83 2.15
C LEU A 33 -6.97 6.13 2.69
N THR A 34 -6.38 6.93 1.80
CA THR A 34 -5.92 8.27 2.14
C THR A 34 -6.27 9.26 1.04
N GLY A 35 -6.28 10.54 1.38
CA GLY A 35 -6.32 11.58 0.36
C GLY A 35 -5.06 11.56 -0.50
N GLY A 36 -5.18 12.02 -1.75
CA GLY A 36 -4.09 11.96 -2.72
C GLY A 36 -2.81 12.71 -2.33
N GLN A 37 -2.91 13.69 -1.41
CA GLN A 37 -1.78 14.48 -0.90
C GLN A 37 -0.95 13.75 0.18
N VAL A 38 -1.50 12.70 0.80
CA VAL A 38 -0.82 11.98 1.88
C VAL A 38 0.35 11.16 1.32
N HIS A 39 1.50 11.23 1.96
CA HIS A 39 2.65 10.42 1.59
C HIS A 39 2.43 8.95 1.96
N ASP A 40 2.75 8.06 1.03
CA ASP A 40 2.52 6.62 1.15
C ASP A 40 3.19 6.02 2.38
N SER A 41 4.40 6.51 2.73
CA SER A 41 5.15 6.05 3.90
C SER A 41 4.50 6.33 5.26
N GLN A 42 3.56 7.30 5.33
CA GLN A 42 2.85 7.60 6.58
C GLN A 42 1.84 6.52 6.96
N VAL A 43 1.35 5.78 5.97
CA VAL A 43 0.29 4.79 6.13
C VAL A 43 0.83 3.38 6.32
N ALA A 44 2.07 3.14 5.86
CA ALA A 44 2.64 1.81 5.80
C ALA A 44 2.72 1.13 7.19
N SER A 45 3.15 1.86 8.23
CA SER A 45 3.22 1.30 9.58
C SER A 45 1.85 0.94 10.14
N GLU A 46 0.83 1.77 9.89
CA GLU A 46 -0.55 1.48 10.30
C GLU A 46 -1.11 0.26 9.58
N LEU A 47 -0.77 0.10 8.30
CA LEU A 47 -1.20 -1.04 7.50
C LEU A 47 -0.57 -2.35 8.00
N LEU A 48 0.67 -2.30 8.47
CA LEU A 48 1.40 -3.44 9.01
C LEU A 48 1.05 -3.77 10.47
N GLU A 49 0.50 -2.83 11.23
CA GLU A 49 0.29 -2.96 12.68
C GLU A 49 -0.58 -4.15 13.07
N GLY A 50 -1.54 -4.52 12.22
CA GLY A 50 -2.44 -5.66 12.46
C GLY A 50 -1.84 -7.03 12.14
N PHE A 51 -0.58 -7.12 11.71
CA PHE A 51 0.04 -8.36 11.24
C PHE A 51 1.33 -8.66 12.00
N ASP A 52 1.57 -9.95 12.23
CA ASP A 52 2.88 -10.43 12.68
C ASP A 52 3.81 -10.47 11.47
N ILE A 53 4.75 -9.53 11.43
CA ILE A 53 5.76 -9.43 10.34
C ILE A 53 7.12 -10.00 10.74
N SER A 54 7.22 -10.64 11.91
CA SER A 54 8.45 -11.31 12.33
C SER A 54 8.90 -12.34 11.29
N GLN A 55 10.19 -12.33 10.97
CA GLN A 55 10.80 -13.19 9.94
C GLN A 55 10.22 -13.02 8.51
N SER A 56 9.38 -12.01 8.30
CA SER A 56 8.84 -11.67 6.99
C SER A 56 9.69 -10.63 6.28
N ASN A 57 9.74 -10.69 4.96
CA ASN A 57 10.36 -9.68 4.12
C ASN A 57 9.30 -8.73 3.54
N ILE A 58 9.37 -7.47 3.92
CA ILE A 58 8.46 -6.43 3.45
C ILE A 58 9.03 -5.79 2.19
N ILE A 59 8.38 -6.04 1.08
CA ILE A 59 8.76 -5.49 -0.23
C ILE A 59 7.86 -4.30 -0.54
N ALA A 60 8.44 -3.15 -0.79
CA ALA A 60 7.68 -1.94 -1.11
C ALA A 60 8.45 -1.01 -2.07
N ASP A 61 7.73 -0.08 -2.68
CA ASP A 61 8.30 0.95 -3.55
C ASP A 61 9.21 1.90 -2.76
N LYS A 62 10.15 2.53 -3.46
CA LYS A 62 11.06 3.55 -2.92
C LYS A 62 10.36 4.71 -2.19
N ALA A 63 9.07 4.97 -2.48
CA ALA A 63 8.28 5.96 -1.76
C ALA A 63 8.10 5.61 -0.28
N TYR A 64 8.14 4.33 0.07
CA TYR A 64 8.05 3.81 1.44
C TYR A 64 9.39 3.75 2.18
N GLY A 65 10.52 4.03 1.51
CA GLY A 65 11.88 3.89 2.04
C GLY A 65 12.28 4.96 3.08
N THR A 66 11.43 5.25 4.06
CA THR A 66 11.76 6.16 5.16
C THR A 66 12.51 5.45 6.28
N ALA A 67 13.38 6.17 6.98
CA ALA A 67 14.09 5.63 8.14
C ALA A 67 13.11 5.10 9.21
N LYS A 68 12.02 5.83 9.43
CA LYS A 68 10.96 5.45 10.40
C LYS A 68 10.34 4.09 10.06
N LEU A 69 9.97 3.85 8.80
CA LEU A 69 9.36 2.57 8.40
C LEU A 69 10.37 1.43 8.47
N ARG A 70 11.60 1.64 8.01
CA ARG A 70 12.65 0.63 8.07
C ARG A 70 12.92 0.21 9.51
N GLN A 71 13.05 1.19 10.43
CA GLN A 71 13.23 0.91 11.85
C GLN A 71 12.02 0.17 12.45
N TYR A 72 10.80 0.56 12.08
CA TYR A 72 9.59 -0.14 12.52
C TYR A 72 9.61 -1.63 12.12
N ILE A 73 10.02 -1.95 10.89
CA ILE A 73 10.11 -3.33 10.41
C ILE A 73 11.18 -4.11 11.18
N GLU A 74 12.35 -3.51 11.38
CA GLU A 74 13.45 -4.12 12.14
C GLU A 74 13.07 -4.37 13.61
N ASP A 75 12.40 -3.42 14.25
CA ASP A 75 11.92 -3.54 15.64
C ASP A 75 10.91 -4.69 15.81
N LYS A 76 10.20 -5.04 14.75
CA LYS A 76 9.28 -6.18 14.69
C LYS A 76 9.96 -7.48 14.22
N ALA A 77 11.28 -7.53 14.18
CA ALA A 77 12.06 -8.66 13.68
C ALA A 77 11.74 -9.06 12.22
N GLY A 78 11.26 -8.12 11.43
CA GLY A 78 11.09 -8.25 9.98
C GLY A 78 12.33 -7.81 9.20
N VAL A 79 12.32 -8.09 7.92
CA VAL A 79 13.32 -7.63 6.94
C VAL A 79 12.62 -6.77 5.91
N TYR A 80 13.30 -5.81 5.33
CA TYR A 80 12.74 -5.00 4.25
C TYR A 80 13.55 -5.10 2.97
N THR A 81 12.87 -5.08 1.84
CA THR A 81 13.44 -4.96 0.49
C THR A 81 12.79 -3.75 -0.18
N ILE A 82 13.31 -2.58 0.12
CA ILE A 82 12.81 -1.28 -0.36
C ILE A 82 13.99 -0.53 -0.95
N PRO A 83 13.95 -0.13 -2.24
CA PRO A 83 15.05 0.61 -2.84
C PRO A 83 15.23 1.99 -2.19
N PRO A 84 16.46 2.48 -2.00
CA PRO A 84 16.70 3.85 -1.61
C PRO A 84 16.31 4.80 -2.75
N LYS A 85 15.85 6.01 -2.40
CA LYS A 85 15.67 7.08 -3.38
C LYS A 85 17.04 7.55 -3.89
N GLU A 86 17.08 8.02 -5.13
CA GLU A 86 18.33 8.51 -5.75
C GLU A 86 19.04 9.59 -4.94
N ASN A 87 18.26 10.47 -4.31
CA ASN A 87 18.75 11.61 -3.53
C ASN A 87 19.02 11.28 -2.05
N THR A 88 18.92 10.00 -1.65
CA THR A 88 19.19 9.60 -0.26
C THR A 88 20.69 9.69 0.02
N LYS A 89 21.07 10.40 1.09
CA LYS A 89 22.47 10.57 1.48
C LYS A 89 23.07 9.26 1.97
N ASP A 90 22.41 8.59 2.88
CA ASP A 90 22.84 7.32 3.48
C ASP A 90 22.06 6.18 2.83
N LYS A 91 22.56 5.72 1.67
CA LYS A 91 21.94 4.62 0.93
C LYS A 91 22.20 3.29 1.63
N TRP A 92 21.16 2.48 1.68
CA TRP A 92 21.23 1.08 2.12
C TRP A 92 21.19 0.13 0.91
N THR A 93 21.59 -1.10 1.12
CA THR A 93 21.53 -2.13 0.08
C THR A 93 20.11 -2.64 -0.13
N CYS A 94 19.75 -2.89 -1.38
CA CYS A 94 18.47 -3.49 -1.74
C CYS A 94 18.76 -4.72 -2.63
N ASP A 95 18.18 -5.86 -2.28
CA ASP A 95 18.21 -7.04 -3.15
C ASP A 95 17.20 -6.87 -4.27
N TYR A 96 17.66 -6.46 -5.44
CA TYR A 96 16.80 -6.22 -6.60
C TYR A 96 16.23 -7.49 -7.21
N HIS A 97 16.81 -8.66 -6.93
CA HIS A 97 16.25 -9.93 -7.34
C HIS A 97 14.96 -10.22 -6.55
N VAL A 98 15.04 -10.08 -5.23
CA VAL A 98 13.88 -10.21 -4.35
C VAL A 98 12.85 -9.08 -4.62
N TYR A 99 13.34 -7.88 -4.91
CA TYR A 99 12.48 -6.73 -5.24
C TYR A 99 11.57 -6.98 -6.46
N CYS A 100 11.96 -7.86 -7.37
CA CYS A 100 11.11 -8.23 -8.51
C CYS A 100 9.76 -8.81 -8.08
N GLU A 101 9.66 -9.42 -6.89
CA GLU A 101 8.40 -9.92 -6.35
C GLU A 101 7.35 -8.82 -6.09
N ARG A 102 7.75 -7.55 -6.16
CA ARG A 102 6.82 -6.41 -6.12
C ARG A 102 5.76 -6.45 -7.22
N HIS A 103 6.00 -7.19 -8.31
CA HIS A 103 5.02 -7.39 -9.38
C HIS A 103 3.70 -7.98 -8.88
N LEU A 104 3.70 -8.71 -7.75
CA LEU A 104 2.48 -9.31 -7.17
C LEU A 104 1.46 -8.25 -6.76
N ILE A 105 1.91 -7.19 -6.08
CA ILE A 105 1.02 -6.07 -5.71
C ILE A 105 0.57 -5.29 -6.94
N GLU A 106 1.42 -5.12 -7.94
CA GLU A 106 1.05 -4.46 -9.20
C GLU A 106 -0.01 -5.25 -9.96
N ASN A 107 0.15 -6.57 -10.04
CA ASN A 107 -0.85 -7.46 -10.64
C ASN A 107 -2.18 -7.40 -9.91
N PHE A 108 -2.14 -7.38 -8.58
CA PHE A 108 -3.35 -7.21 -7.78
C PHE A 108 -4.07 -5.89 -8.10
N PHE A 109 -3.36 -4.77 -8.12
CA PHE A 109 -3.95 -3.47 -8.47
C PHE A 109 -4.49 -3.44 -9.90
N ASN A 110 -3.81 -4.07 -10.85
CA ASN A 110 -4.28 -4.16 -12.23
C ASN A 110 -5.62 -4.92 -12.32
N GLN A 111 -5.77 -6.01 -11.57
CA GLN A 111 -7.03 -6.75 -11.50
C GLN A 111 -8.13 -5.93 -10.80
N LEU A 112 -7.79 -5.24 -9.71
CA LEU A 112 -8.71 -4.42 -8.95
C LEU A 112 -9.27 -3.26 -9.79
N LYS A 113 -8.44 -2.63 -10.61
CA LYS A 113 -8.83 -1.52 -11.50
C LYS A 113 -9.76 -1.93 -12.64
N ASN A 114 -9.93 -3.21 -12.92
CA ASN A 114 -10.96 -3.69 -13.86
C ASN A 114 -12.38 -3.41 -13.35
N PHE A 115 -12.54 -3.22 -12.05
CA PHE A 115 -13.81 -2.79 -11.47
C PHE A 115 -13.95 -1.26 -11.60
N ARG A 116 -14.93 -0.81 -12.38
CA ARG A 116 -15.11 0.61 -12.69
C ARG A 116 -15.25 1.48 -11.44
N ARG A 117 -15.96 1.00 -10.42
CA ARG A 117 -16.15 1.74 -9.16
C ARG A 117 -14.88 1.87 -8.32
N ILE A 118 -13.85 1.07 -8.60
CA ILE A 118 -12.53 1.18 -8.00
C ILE A 118 -11.65 2.12 -8.82
N ALA A 119 -11.61 1.94 -10.14
CA ALA A 119 -10.82 2.78 -11.05
C ALA A 119 -11.21 4.26 -10.95
N THR A 120 -12.51 4.53 -10.76
CA THR A 120 -13.07 5.85 -10.52
C THR A 120 -13.94 5.82 -9.27
N ARG A 121 -13.59 6.64 -8.28
CA ARG A 121 -14.37 6.75 -7.05
C ARG A 121 -15.63 7.59 -7.28
N TYR A 122 -16.80 6.96 -7.17
CA TYR A 122 -18.09 7.63 -7.19
C TYR A 122 -18.65 7.84 -5.77
N ASP A 123 -18.21 7.05 -4.80
CA ASP A 123 -18.73 7.08 -3.44
C ASP A 123 -18.18 8.29 -2.67
N LYS A 124 -19.07 9.06 -2.05
CA LYS A 124 -18.69 10.21 -1.21
C LYS A 124 -18.05 9.76 0.10
N LEU A 125 -18.58 8.71 0.71
CA LEU A 125 -18.14 8.22 2.00
C LEU A 125 -16.98 7.22 1.87
N ALA A 126 -15.94 7.44 2.66
CA ALA A 126 -14.73 6.61 2.61
C ALA A 126 -15.03 5.14 2.95
N HIS A 127 -15.85 4.87 3.96
CA HIS A 127 -16.19 3.50 4.36
C HIS A 127 -16.98 2.76 3.30
N VAL A 128 -17.84 3.44 2.52
CA VAL A 128 -18.57 2.83 1.39
C VAL A 128 -17.61 2.47 0.27
N TYR A 129 -16.68 3.36 -0.06
CA TYR A 129 -15.65 3.07 -1.06
C TYR A 129 -14.72 1.93 -0.62
N LEU A 130 -14.31 1.92 0.66
CA LEU A 130 -13.50 0.84 1.23
C LEU A 130 -14.25 -0.51 1.18
N ALA A 131 -15.55 -0.53 1.50
CA ALA A 131 -16.36 -1.73 1.37
C ALA A 131 -16.39 -2.24 -0.08
N THR A 132 -16.48 -1.35 -1.06
CA THR A 132 -16.40 -1.70 -2.49
C THR A 132 -15.04 -2.29 -2.84
N VAL A 133 -13.94 -1.77 -2.29
CA VAL A 133 -12.59 -2.34 -2.45
C VAL A 133 -12.51 -3.76 -1.91
N TYR A 134 -13.05 -4.01 -0.73
CA TYR A 134 -13.11 -5.38 -0.14
C TYR A 134 -13.91 -6.34 -1.01
N ILE A 135 -15.10 -5.94 -1.46
CA ILE A 135 -15.95 -6.79 -2.33
C ILE A 135 -15.22 -7.11 -3.65
N ALA A 136 -14.62 -6.11 -4.29
CA ALA A 136 -13.85 -6.32 -5.51
C ALA A 136 -12.66 -7.27 -5.29
N SER A 137 -11.98 -7.17 -4.14
CA SER A 137 -10.88 -8.05 -3.76
C SER A 137 -11.32 -9.50 -3.56
N ILE A 138 -12.49 -9.71 -2.97
CA ILE A 138 -13.10 -11.05 -2.86
C ILE A 138 -13.35 -11.61 -4.26
N CYS A 139 -13.89 -10.81 -5.18
CA CYS A 139 -14.10 -11.24 -6.56
C CYS A 139 -12.79 -11.59 -7.28
N VAL A 140 -11.70 -10.89 -6.99
CA VAL A 140 -10.36 -11.22 -7.53
C VAL A 140 -9.88 -12.56 -6.98
N LEU A 141 -10.05 -12.81 -5.67
CA LEU A 141 -9.64 -14.07 -5.02
C LEU A 141 -10.42 -15.29 -5.51
N LEU A 142 -11.68 -15.12 -5.90
CA LEU A 142 -12.55 -16.22 -6.33
C LEU A 142 -12.39 -16.60 -7.81
N LYS A 143 -11.56 -15.89 -8.55
CA LYS A 143 -11.23 -16.23 -9.95
C LYS A 143 -10.14 -17.28 -10.02
#